data_fc952bbe32f8cc48a00da8c69863865d
#
_entry.id   fc952bbe32f8cc48a00da8c69863865d
#
_cell.length_a   1.000
_cell.length_b   1.000
_cell.length_c   1.000
_cell.angle_alpha   90.00
_cell.angle_beta   90.00
_cell.angle_gamma   90.00
#
_symmetry.space_group_name_H-M   'P 1'
#
loop_
_entity.id
_entity.type
_entity.pdbx_description
1 polymer ?
#
loop_
_entity_poly.entity_id
_entity_poly.type
_entity_poly.pdbx_seq_one_letter_code
_entity_poly.pdbx_strand_id
1 'polypeptide(L)'
;LVDTGSSGLVVPYTDLGDNWFTQLEELFQLGSPANFGISGYSGGVEYIYATYNSVPVDYLDDNGGTALATNGPVDVELFSWSNNASDPFENFQSFLSSNNVDGILGIGQNTAGPAADSPFINYGGVLVDIPHGELVVTGTNPLTDSVATSGAPVSAVYESIGGGGFDQATKVANDIDSGGVFGTIPSSLVPSGSVPSGTEITVYNTAGQELYSYTTTDQFPIGGGQVTLDSPTVVSGTDIDSGVLPFLNHAVYLDYANDTTYFGPLTS
;
A
#
# COMPACT_ATOMS: atom_id res chain seq x y z
N LEU A 1 0.80 -9.40 -0.36
CA LEU A 1 0.41 -8.07 -0.85
C LEU A 1 1.57 -7.10 -0.66
N VAL A 2 1.95 -6.34 -1.69
CA VAL A 2 2.86 -5.19 -1.56
C VAL A 2 2.00 -3.95 -1.28
N ASP A 3 2.28 -3.29 -0.16
CA ASP A 3 1.43 -2.23 0.38
C ASP A 3 2.27 -0.99 0.69
N THR A 4 2.12 0.07 -0.10
CA THR A 4 2.79 1.35 0.15
C THR A 4 2.07 2.18 1.22
N GLY A 5 0.79 1.91 1.49
CA GLY A 5 -0.02 2.57 2.51
C GLY A 5 0.26 2.08 3.94
N SER A 6 1.09 1.05 4.13
CA SER A 6 1.52 0.59 5.44
C SER A 6 3.04 0.37 5.53
N SER A 7 3.55 0.14 6.74
CA SER A 7 4.96 -0.18 7.01
C SER A 7 5.11 -1.54 7.67
N GLY A 8 6.22 -2.22 7.37
CA GLY A 8 6.60 -3.49 7.97
C GLY A 8 6.01 -4.73 7.30
N LEU A 9 6.71 -5.84 7.46
CA LEU A 9 6.21 -7.15 7.00
C LEU A 9 5.31 -7.75 8.08
N VAL A 10 4.05 -8.01 7.73
CA VAL A 10 3.06 -8.65 8.61
C VAL A 10 2.71 -10.04 8.07
N VAL A 11 2.90 -11.06 8.88
CA VAL A 11 2.54 -12.45 8.56
C VAL A 11 1.63 -13.03 9.64
N PRO A 12 0.63 -13.84 9.31
CA PRO A 12 -0.17 -14.53 10.31
C PRO A 12 0.67 -15.62 11.01
N TYR A 13 0.46 -15.81 12.30
CA TYR A 13 1.17 -16.87 13.03
C TYR A 13 0.88 -18.28 12.47
N THR A 14 -0.26 -18.44 11.81
CA THR A 14 -0.67 -19.70 11.18
C THR A 14 0.23 -20.10 10.01
N ASP A 15 0.94 -19.15 9.41
CA ASP A 15 1.84 -19.41 8.28
C ASP A 15 3.27 -19.76 8.72
N LEU A 16 3.55 -19.70 10.03
CA LEU A 16 4.82 -20.13 10.58
C LEU A 16 5.00 -21.67 10.55
N GLY A 17 3.93 -22.45 10.29
CA GLY A 17 4.03 -23.90 10.22
C GLY A 17 2.73 -24.60 9.87
N ASP A 18 2.82 -25.87 9.49
CA ASP A 18 1.69 -26.66 8.94
C ASP A 18 0.58 -27.00 9.97
N ASN A 19 0.86 -26.83 11.27
CA ASN A 19 -0.09 -27.12 12.34
C ASN A 19 0.26 -26.33 13.60
N TRP A 20 -0.69 -26.25 14.56
CA TRP A 20 -0.55 -25.45 15.77
C TRP A 20 0.73 -25.75 16.58
N PHE A 21 1.25 -26.96 16.53
CA PHE A 21 2.45 -27.34 17.28
C PHE A 21 3.71 -26.79 16.61
N THR A 22 3.83 -26.95 15.28
CA THR A 22 4.94 -26.37 14.50
C THR A 22 4.88 -24.85 14.49
N GLN A 23 3.71 -24.25 14.41
CA GLN A 23 3.52 -22.80 14.52
C GLN A 23 4.04 -22.26 15.85
N LEU A 24 3.72 -22.94 16.96
CA LEU A 24 4.21 -22.57 18.28
C LEU A 24 5.72 -22.76 18.41
N GLU A 25 6.26 -23.85 17.86
CA GLU A 25 7.70 -24.13 17.85
C GLU A 25 8.46 -23.04 17.09
N GLU A 26 8.02 -22.68 15.88
CA GLU A 26 8.63 -21.60 15.09
C GLU A 26 8.50 -20.25 15.79
N LEU A 27 7.35 -19.93 16.38
CA LEU A 27 7.17 -18.71 17.16
C LEU A 27 8.16 -18.62 18.33
N PHE A 28 8.41 -19.73 19.03
CA PHE A 28 9.42 -19.80 20.08
C PHE A 28 10.86 -19.65 19.56
N GLN A 29 11.14 -20.13 18.34
CA GLN A 29 12.45 -19.98 17.71
C GLN A 29 12.76 -18.53 17.35
N LEU A 30 11.74 -17.71 17.06
CA LEU A 30 11.91 -16.27 16.84
C LEU A 30 12.40 -15.54 18.11
N GLY A 31 12.31 -16.18 19.28
CA GLY A 31 12.75 -15.64 20.55
C GLY A 31 11.71 -14.78 21.26
N SER A 32 12.17 -13.82 22.03
CA SER A 32 11.26 -12.89 22.73
C SER A 32 10.88 -11.74 21.84
N PRO A 33 9.59 -11.41 21.71
CA PRO A 33 9.17 -10.25 20.96
C PRO A 33 9.70 -8.94 21.57
N ALA A 34 10.03 -8.01 20.74
CA ALA A 34 10.49 -6.68 21.13
C ALA A 34 9.32 -5.76 21.50
N ASN A 35 8.16 -5.98 20.89
CA ASN A 35 6.98 -5.16 21.09
C ASN A 35 5.71 -6.00 20.87
N PHE A 36 4.59 -5.47 21.39
CA PHE A 36 3.24 -5.92 21.08
C PHE A 36 2.39 -4.68 20.75
N GLY A 37 1.48 -4.82 19.82
CA GLY A 37 0.59 -3.74 19.44
C GLY A 37 -0.73 -4.23 18.87
N ILE A 38 -1.56 -3.26 18.51
CA ILE A 38 -2.79 -3.47 17.77
C ILE A 38 -2.68 -2.61 16.51
N SER A 39 -3.04 -3.18 15.38
CA SER A 39 -3.15 -2.49 14.10
C SER A 39 -4.37 -3.01 13.36
N GLY A 40 -4.64 -2.46 12.17
CA GLY A 40 -5.75 -2.89 11.35
C GLY A 40 -5.62 -2.40 9.92
N TYR A 41 -6.43 -3.00 9.04
CA TYR A 41 -6.52 -2.63 7.63
C TYR A 41 -7.92 -2.12 7.29
N SER A 42 -8.03 -1.50 6.12
CA SER A 42 -9.31 -1.07 5.56
C SER A 42 -10.29 -2.27 5.50
N GLY A 43 -11.59 -1.99 5.70
CA GLY A 43 -12.60 -3.06 5.81
C GLY A 43 -12.96 -3.43 7.25
N GLY A 44 -12.17 -2.96 8.25
CA GLY A 44 -12.50 -3.12 9.68
C GLY A 44 -11.85 -4.34 10.33
N VAL A 45 -10.87 -4.95 9.71
CA VAL A 45 -10.05 -6.00 10.33
C VAL A 45 -9.02 -5.39 11.26
N GLU A 46 -9.08 -5.73 12.53
CA GLU A 46 -8.09 -5.38 13.55
C GLU A 46 -7.36 -6.63 14.03
N TYR A 47 -6.10 -6.47 14.44
CA TYR A 47 -5.28 -7.59 14.91
C TYR A 47 -4.28 -7.15 15.99
N ILE A 48 -3.99 -8.11 16.90
CA ILE A 48 -2.87 -8.04 17.83
C ILE A 48 -1.66 -8.65 17.14
N TYR A 49 -0.53 -7.97 17.22
CA TYR A 49 0.74 -8.46 16.68
C TYR A 49 1.85 -8.46 17.72
N ALA A 50 2.87 -9.28 17.46
CA ALA A 50 4.15 -9.27 18.16
C ALA A 50 5.27 -8.96 17.17
N THR A 51 6.14 -7.99 17.48
CA THR A 51 7.29 -7.62 16.65
C THR A 51 8.53 -8.39 17.07
N TYR A 52 9.20 -9.04 16.12
CA TYR A 52 10.48 -9.74 16.28
C TYR A 52 11.55 -9.00 15.46
N ASN A 53 12.61 -8.51 16.11
CA ASN A 53 13.56 -7.58 15.50
C ASN A 53 14.61 -8.17 14.55
N SER A 54 14.81 -9.47 14.57
CA SER A 54 15.94 -10.12 13.86
C SER A 54 15.48 -11.40 13.18
N VAL A 55 14.50 -11.25 12.29
CA VAL A 55 13.97 -12.37 11.50
C VAL A 55 14.64 -12.36 10.13
N PRO A 56 15.32 -13.46 9.75
CA PRO A 56 15.82 -13.59 8.38
C PRO A 56 14.64 -13.80 7.42
N VAL A 57 14.58 -13.00 6.37
CA VAL A 57 13.56 -13.09 5.33
C VAL A 57 14.23 -13.10 3.98
N ASP A 58 13.94 -14.12 3.17
CA ASP A 58 14.38 -14.25 1.80
C ASP A 58 13.24 -13.81 0.85
N TYR A 59 13.51 -12.82 0.03
CA TYR A 59 12.64 -12.41 -1.07
C TYR A 59 13.08 -13.14 -2.32
N LEU A 60 12.17 -13.91 -2.90
CA LEU A 60 12.50 -14.80 -4.01
C LEU A 60 12.27 -14.11 -5.36
N ASP A 61 13.09 -14.45 -6.35
CA ASP A 61 12.84 -14.13 -7.75
C ASP A 61 11.85 -15.12 -8.39
N ASP A 62 11.47 -14.86 -9.64
CA ASP A 62 10.52 -15.69 -10.40
C ASP A 62 10.97 -17.14 -10.60
N ASN A 63 12.26 -17.43 -10.39
CA ASN A 63 12.83 -18.77 -10.50
C ASN A 63 12.95 -19.47 -9.13
N GLY A 64 12.51 -18.81 -8.06
CA GLY A 64 12.61 -19.29 -6.69
C GLY A 64 14.00 -19.14 -6.06
N GLY A 65 14.88 -18.36 -6.70
CA GLY A 65 16.17 -17.97 -6.12
C GLY A 65 16.01 -16.76 -5.19
N THR A 66 16.88 -16.61 -4.19
CA THR A 66 16.89 -15.45 -3.32
C THR A 66 17.38 -14.22 -4.09
N ALA A 67 16.47 -13.29 -4.41
CA ALA A 67 16.81 -12.01 -5.02
C ALA A 67 17.36 -11.03 -3.99
N LEU A 68 16.78 -11.02 -2.77
CA LEU A 68 17.20 -10.20 -1.66
C LEU A 68 16.97 -10.95 -0.34
N ALA A 69 17.92 -10.84 0.58
CA ALA A 69 17.77 -11.31 1.94
C ALA A 69 17.84 -10.13 2.92
N THR A 70 16.92 -10.07 3.85
CA THR A 70 16.95 -9.10 4.95
C THR A 70 17.05 -9.82 6.30
N ASN A 71 17.46 -9.10 7.31
CA ASN A 71 17.39 -9.55 8.69
C ASN A 71 16.87 -8.35 9.50
N GLY A 72 15.58 -8.26 9.64
CA GLY A 72 14.92 -7.09 10.17
C GLY A 72 13.67 -7.40 11.00
N PRO A 73 12.95 -6.38 11.42
CA PRO A 73 11.72 -6.56 12.16
C PRO A 73 10.64 -7.19 11.28
N VAL A 74 9.90 -8.13 11.88
CA VAL A 74 8.69 -8.74 11.32
C VAL A 74 7.61 -8.71 12.38
N ASP A 75 6.42 -8.33 11.99
CA ASP A 75 5.23 -8.39 12.84
C ASP A 75 4.47 -9.69 12.57
N VAL A 76 4.29 -10.48 13.61
CA VAL A 76 3.49 -11.71 13.55
C VAL A 76 2.12 -11.43 14.13
N GLU A 77 1.08 -11.54 13.30
CA GLU A 77 -0.31 -11.48 13.78
C GLU A 77 -0.58 -12.70 14.66
N LEU A 78 -1.08 -12.44 15.86
CA LEU A 78 -1.37 -13.48 16.86
C LEU A 78 -2.87 -13.74 17.00
N PHE A 79 -3.69 -12.72 16.80
CA PHE A 79 -5.14 -12.79 16.93
C PHE A 79 -5.78 -11.59 16.25
N SER A 80 -6.89 -11.82 15.55
CA SER A 80 -7.61 -10.77 14.83
C SER A 80 -9.12 -10.87 15.02
N TRP A 81 -9.80 -9.76 14.76
CA TRP A 81 -11.26 -9.63 14.83
C TRP A 81 -11.75 -8.57 13.83
N SER A 82 -13.05 -8.56 13.58
CA SER A 82 -13.70 -7.54 12.79
C SER A 82 -14.38 -6.48 13.64
N ASN A 83 -14.16 -5.21 13.30
CA ASN A 83 -14.96 -4.08 13.77
C ASN A 83 -16.10 -3.73 12.79
N ASN A 84 -16.19 -4.45 11.68
CA ASN A 84 -17.23 -4.23 10.68
C ASN A 84 -18.52 -4.93 11.09
N ALA A 85 -19.55 -4.18 11.46
CA ALA A 85 -20.85 -4.73 11.85
C ALA A 85 -21.55 -5.49 10.69
N SER A 86 -21.18 -5.22 9.43
CA SER A 86 -21.70 -5.90 8.25
C SER A 86 -21.01 -7.23 8.00
N ASP A 87 -19.79 -7.40 8.50
CA ASP A 87 -19.03 -8.65 8.46
C ASP A 87 -18.30 -8.89 9.80
N PRO A 88 -19.06 -9.30 10.86
CA PRO A 88 -18.49 -9.47 12.19
C PRO A 88 -17.60 -10.71 12.35
N PHE A 89 -17.51 -11.56 11.35
CA PHE A 89 -16.72 -12.80 11.34
C PHE A 89 -15.43 -12.69 10.54
N GLU A 90 -15.22 -11.57 9.84
CA GLU A 90 -13.96 -11.31 9.16
C GLU A 90 -12.83 -11.27 10.19
N ASN A 91 -11.70 -11.85 9.82
CA ASN A 91 -10.46 -11.82 10.57
C ASN A 91 -9.29 -11.69 9.59
N PHE A 92 -8.06 -11.53 10.09
CA PHE A 92 -6.90 -11.29 9.25
C PHE A 92 -6.68 -12.40 8.20
N GLN A 93 -6.86 -13.65 8.57
CA GLN A 93 -6.76 -14.79 7.64
C GLN A 93 -7.83 -14.75 6.54
N SER A 94 -9.09 -14.44 6.87
CA SER A 94 -10.13 -14.32 5.86
C SER A 94 -9.91 -13.11 4.96
N PHE A 95 -9.41 -12.01 5.52
CA PHE A 95 -8.98 -10.83 4.75
C PHE A 95 -7.88 -11.18 3.76
N LEU A 96 -6.80 -11.83 4.20
CA LEU A 96 -5.71 -12.28 3.31
C LEU A 96 -6.23 -13.23 2.22
N SER A 97 -7.02 -14.23 2.60
CA SER A 97 -7.56 -15.22 1.68
C SER A 97 -8.50 -14.61 0.64
N SER A 98 -9.32 -13.63 1.02
CA SER A 98 -10.23 -12.94 0.09
C SER A 98 -9.48 -12.11 -0.94
N ASN A 99 -8.25 -11.66 -0.60
CA ASN A 99 -7.34 -10.94 -1.48
C ASN A 99 -6.32 -11.85 -2.17
N ASN A 100 -6.38 -13.17 -1.94
CA ASN A 100 -5.47 -14.17 -2.48
C ASN A 100 -3.99 -13.87 -2.20
N VAL A 101 -3.71 -13.52 -0.93
CA VAL A 101 -2.37 -13.21 -0.42
C VAL A 101 -2.13 -13.92 0.90
N ASP A 102 -0.85 -14.16 1.26
CA ASP A 102 -0.45 -14.88 2.47
C ASP A 102 0.07 -13.93 3.56
N GLY A 103 0.27 -12.65 3.24
CA GLY A 103 0.75 -11.64 4.18
C GLY A 103 0.81 -10.27 3.54
N ILE A 104 1.23 -9.28 4.32
CA ILE A 104 1.34 -7.89 3.86
C ILE A 104 2.77 -7.41 4.01
N LEU A 105 3.34 -6.98 2.89
CA LEU A 105 4.64 -6.35 2.81
C LEU A 105 4.45 -4.84 2.76
N GLY A 106 4.39 -4.22 3.94
CA GLY A 106 4.31 -2.78 4.09
C GLY A 106 5.64 -2.13 3.74
N ILE A 107 5.64 -1.29 2.71
CA ILE A 107 6.83 -0.62 2.20
C ILE A 107 6.77 0.90 2.32
N GLY A 108 5.73 1.46 2.89
CA GLY A 108 5.65 2.88 3.20
C GLY A 108 6.62 3.30 4.31
N GLN A 109 7.12 4.54 4.26
CA GLN A 109 8.03 5.07 5.26
C GLN A 109 7.31 5.96 6.28
N ASN A 110 6.40 6.81 5.81
CA ASN A 110 5.71 7.82 6.62
C ASN A 110 4.22 7.50 6.80
N THR A 111 3.86 6.23 6.74
CA THR A 111 2.49 5.72 6.90
C THR A 111 2.18 5.33 8.34
N ALA A 112 0.91 5.20 8.65
CA ALA A 112 0.46 4.47 9.83
C ALA A 112 0.63 2.97 9.59
N GLY A 113 1.02 2.22 10.62
CA GLY A 113 1.22 0.79 10.48
C GLY A 113 1.56 0.13 11.81
N PRO A 114 1.88 -1.16 11.80
CA PRO A 114 2.45 -1.84 12.95
C PRO A 114 3.84 -1.28 13.29
N ALA A 115 4.47 -1.80 14.34
CA ALA A 115 5.71 -1.22 14.88
C ALA A 115 6.96 -1.47 14.02
N ALA A 116 6.91 -2.41 13.08
CA ALA A 116 8.02 -2.68 12.18
C ALA A 116 8.14 -1.61 11.09
N ASP A 117 9.35 -1.15 10.83
CA ASP A 117 9.64 -0.33 9.66
C ASP A 117 9.58 -1.18 8.37
N SER A 118 9.48 -0.52 7.22
CA SER A 118 9.67 -1.17 5.92
C SER A 118 10.97 -1.98 5.92
N PRO A 119 10.96 -3.26 5.49
CA PRO A 119 12.18 -4.07 5.43
C PRO A 119 13.22 -3.52 4.45
N PHE A 120 12.82 -2.58 3.59
CA PHE A 120 13.69 -1.95 2.59
C PHE A 120 14.18 -0.55 2.96
N ILE A 121 13.84 -0.05 4.14
CA ILE A 121 14.16 1.33 4.58
C ILE A 121 15.66 1.67 4.46
N ASN A 122 16.53 0.69 4.71
CA ASN A 122 17.98 0.87 4.65
C ASN A 122 18.58 0.74 3.24
N TYR A 123 17.79 0.46 2.22
CA TYR A 123 18.24 0.32 0.84
C TYR A 123 18.07 1.60 0.02
N GLY A 124 17.47 2.64 0.62
CA GLY A 124 17.32 3.96 0.01
C GLY A 124 16.01 4.18 -0.73
N GLY A 125 15.41 3.15 -1.31
CA GLY A 125 14.10 3.26 -1.95
C GLY A 125 13.61 1.99 -2.63
N VAL A 126 12.36 2.04 -3.09
CA VAL A 126 11.66 0.92 -3.75
C VAL A 126 10.86 1.43 -4.95
N LEU A 127 11.01 0.76 -6.07
CA LEU A 127 10.15 0.92 -7.25
C LEU A 127 9.06 -0.16 -7.21
N VAL A 128 7.81 0.26 -7.35
CA VAL A 128 6.65 -0.59 -7.60
C VAL A 128 6.21 -0.37 -9.05
N ASP A 129 6.33 -1.39 -9.88
CA ASP A 129 5.97 -1.36 -11.29
C ASP A 129 4.96 -2.48 -11.59
N ILE A 130 3.69 -2.23 -11.25
CA ILE A 130 2.62 -3.22 -11.45
C ILE A 130 2.43 -3.57 -12.94
N PRO A 131 2.47 -2.62 -13.89
CA PRO A 131 2.37 -2.95 -15.32
C PRO A 131 3.38 -4.00 -15.80
N HIS A 132 4.59 -4.01 -15.24
CA HIS A 132 5.62 -4.98 -15.59
C HIS A 132 5.75 -6.13 -14.59
N GLY A 133 5.01 -6.09 -13.47
CA GLY A 133 5.07 -7.10 -12.40
C GLY A 133 6.38 -7.05 -11.62
N GLU A 134 6.99 -5.87 -11.49
CA GLU A 134 8.31 -5.71 -10.87
C GLU A 134 8.25 -4.97 -9.54
N LEU A 135 9.02 -5.45 -8.55
CA LEU A 135 9.38 -4.75 -7.33
C LEU A 135 10.90 -4.64 -7.27
N VAL A 136 11.44 -3.42 -7.37
CA VAL A 136 12.89 -3.21 -7.43
C VAL A 136 13.37 -2.41 -6.24
N VAL A 137 14.22 -3.01 -5.42
CA VAL A 137 14.86 -2.33 -4.27
C VAL A 137 16.15 -1.68 -4.75
N THR A 138 16.23 -0.35 -4.66
CA THR A 138 17.38 0.43 -5.17
C THR A 138 17.54 1.75 -4.41
N GLY A 139 18.79 2.17 -4.20
CA GLY A 139 19.12 3.43 -3.54
C GLY A 139 19.11 4.67 -4.44
N THR A 140 18.73 4.52 -5.71
CA THR A 140 18.66 5.63 -6.66
C THR A 140 17.40 5.50 -7.50
N ASN A 141 16.71 6.62 -7.74
CA ASN A 141 15.54 6.63 -8.60
C ASN A 141 15.87 6.07 -9.99
N PRO A 142 15.28 4.92 -10.40
CA PRO A 142 15.55 4.33 -11.71
C PRO A 142 14.71 4.94 -12.84
N LEU A 143 13.71 5.78 -12.50
CA LEU A 143 12.79 6.35 -13.46
C LEU A 143 13.42 7.52 -14.21
N THR A 144 13.25 7.52 -15.53
CA THR A 144 13.55 8.66 -16.40
C THR A 144 12.28 9.49 -16.62
N ASP A 145 12.43 10.82 -16.77
CA ASP A 145 11.29 11.71 -17.03
C ASP A 145 10.15 11.64 -16.00
N SER A 146 10.49 11.34 -14.74
CA SER A 146 9.54 11.22 -13.65
C SER A 146 9.09 12.58 -13.09
N VAL A 147 7.86 12.62 -12.57
CA VAL A 147 7.34 13.75 -11.79
C VAL A 147 7.35 13.38 -10.32
N ALA A 148 7.75 14.32 -9.46
CA ALA A 148 7.93 14.08 -8.04
C ALA A 148 6.92 14.84 -7.17
N THR A 149 6.62 14.25 -6.01
CA THR A 149 5.98 14.93 -4.87
C THR A 149 6.74 14.62 -3.58
N SER A 150 6.71 15.53 -2.60
CA SER A 150 7.32 15.28 -1.29
C SER A 150 6.47 14.33 -0.46
N GLY A 151 7.12 13.44 0.29
CA GLY A 151 6.52 12.36 1.07
C GLY A 151 6.66 11.01 0.38
N ALA A 152 6.85 9.94 1.17
CA ALA A 152 7.04 8.57 0.67
C ALA A 152 6.31 7.54 1.55
N PRO A 153 5.04 7.20 1.31
CA PRO A 153 4.14 7.66 0.23
C PRO A 153 3.18 8.80 0.59
N VAL A 154 3.01 9.16 1.87
CA VAL A 154 2.03 10.20 2.27
C VAL A 154 2.52 11.58 1.83
N SER A 155 1.80 12.18 0.91
CA SER A 155 2.19 13.40 0.20
C SER A 155 1.14 14.50 0.31
N ALA A 156 1.58 15.77 0.26
CA ALA A 156 0.68 16.90 0.05
C ALA A 156 0.49 17.12 -1.45
N VAL A 157 -0.73 16.99 -1.91
CA VAL A 157 -1.10 17.09 -3.33
C VAL A 157 -2.25 18.07 -3.56
N TYR A 158 -2.57 18.31 -4.81
CA TYR A 158 -3.78 19.00 -5.23
C TYR A 158 -4.63 18.06 -6.09
N GLU A 159 -5.89 17.89 -5.74
CA GLU A 159 -6.81 17.03 -6.46
C GLU A 159 -7.92 17.81 -7.14
N SER A 160 -8.14 17.52 -8.43
CA SER A 160 -9.23 18.03 -9.25
C SER A 160 -10.20 16.90 -9.58
N ILE A 161 -11.47 17.08 -9.25
CA ILE A 161 -12.56 16.15 -9.53
C ILE A 161 -13.46 16.74 -10.61
N GLY A 162 -13.64 16.01 -11.71
CA GLY A 162 -14.46 16.45 -12.84
C GLY A 162 -13.73 17.26 -13.92
N GLY A 163 -12.39 17.14 -14.00
CA GLY A 163 -11.60 17.71 -15.11
C GLY A 163 -11.35 19.21 -15.04
N GLY A 164 -11.39 19.80 -13.84
CA GLY A 164 -11.24 21.26 -13.66
C GLY A 164 -9.81 21.80 -13.79
N GLY A 165 -8.80 20.95 -13.93
CA GLY A 165 -7.39 21.32 -13.97
C GLY A 165 -6.85 21.84 -12.62
N PHE A 166 -5.56 22.20 -12.59
CA PHE A 166 -4.86 22.60 -11.36
C PHE A 166 -5.47 23.84 -10.67
N ASP A 167 -5.95 24.80 -11.44
CA ASP A 167 -6.54 26.05 -10.89
C ASP A 167 -7.83 25.81 -10.07
N GLN A 168 -8.47 24.66 -10.25
CA GLN A 168 -9.67 24.25 -9.53
C GLN A 168 -9.40 23.11 -8.53
N ALA A 169 -8.15 22.65 -8.46
CA ALA A 169 -7.76 21.56 -7.58
C ALA A 169 -7.69 22.01 -6.11
N THR A 170 -8.06 21.12 -5.21
CA THR A 170 -8.06 21.38 -3.77
C THR A 170 -6.83 20.69 -3.15
N LYS A 171 -6.11 21.41 -2.31
CA LYS A 171 -4.98 20.86 -1.55
C LYS A 171 -5.46 19.88 -0.51
N VAL A 172 -4.84 18.69 -0.48
CA VAL A 172 -5.18 17.59 0.43
C VAL A 172 -3.94 16.74 0.70
N ALA A 173 -3.92 15.99 1.80
CA ALA A 173 -2.97 14.89 1.99
C ALA A 173 -3.46 13.67 1.20
N ASN A 174 -2.55 12.95 0.60
CA ASN A 174 -2.83 11.73 -0.16
C ASN A 174 -1.86 10.63 0.28
N ASP A 175 -2.40 9.51 0.72
CA ASP A 175 -1.67 8.27 0.87
C ASP A 175 -1.67 7.56 -0.48
N ILE A 176 -0.48 7.40 -1.06
CA ILE A 176 -0.28 6.74 -2.36
C ILE A 176 -0.15 5.25 -2.07
N ASP A 177 -1.30 4.58 -2.02
CA ASP A 177 -1.48 3.25 -1.44
C ASP A 177 -1.68 2.15 -2.48
N SER A 178 -0.65 1.33 -2.72
CA SER A 178 -0.75 0.14 -3.59
C SER A 178 -1.53 -1.02 -2.98
N GLY A 179 -1.76 -1.00 -1.66
CA GLY A 179 -2.56 -2.00 -0.93
C GLY A 179 -4.06 -1.74 -1.00
N GLY A 180 -4.47 -0.51 -1.29
CA GLY A 180 -5.85 -0.13 -1.49
C GLY A 180 -6.44 -0.67 -2.80
N VAL A 181 -7.77 -0.62 -2.94
CA VAL A 181 -8.46 -1.01 -4.19
C VAL A 181 -8.76 0.24 -5.01
N PHE A 182 -9.95 0.84 -4.84
CA PHE A 182 -10.34 2.05 -5.58
C PHE A 182 -10.16 3.33 -4.77
N GLY A 183 -9.57 3.21 -3.58
CA GLY A 183 -9.25 4.33 -2.71
C GLY A 183 -10.46 4.99 -2.03
N THR A 184 -10.15 6.08 -1.32
CA THR A 184 -11.16 6.89 -0.63
C THR A 184 -10.94 8.37 -0.89
N ILE A 185 -12.04 9.15 -0.88
CA ILE A 185 -12.03 10.60 -1.02
C ILE A 185 -12.80 11.25 0.15
N PRO A 186 -12.26 12.32 0.76
CA PRO A 186 -12.97 13.06 1.80
C PRO A 186 -14.28 13.68 1.29
N SER A 187 -15.34 13.59 2.09
CA SER A 187 -16.65 14.22 1.77
C SER A 187 -16.58 15.73 1.61
N SER A 188 -15.54 16.38 2.12
CA SER A 188 -15.27 17.80 1.90
C SER A 188 -14.96 18.14 0.44
N LEU A 189 -14.37 17.20 -0.32
CA LEU A 189 -14.10 17.35 -1.76
C LEU A 189 -15.30 16.97 -2.62
N VAL A 190 -16.21 16.15 -2.09
CA VAL A 190 -17.38 15.63 -2.79
C VAL A 190 -18.66 15.90 -1.97
N PRO A 191 -19.15 17.16 -1.91
CA PRO A 191 -20.32 17.51 -1.11
C PRO A 191 -21.61 16.77 -1.51
N SER A 192 -21.67 16.21 -2.73
CA SER A 192 -22.77 15.36 -3.20
C SER A 192 -22.85 14.02 -2.48
N GLY A 193 -21.78 13.62 -1.78
CA GLY A 193 -21.68 12.33 -1.07
C GLY A 193 -21.33 11.13 -1.95
N SER A 194 -21.12 11.32 -3.25
CA SER A 194 -20.67 10.28 -4.18
C SER A 194 -19.96 10.88 -5.39
N VAL A 195 -18.95 10.19 -5.90
CA VAL A 195 -18.29 10.51 -7.18
C VAL A 195 -19.07 9.80 -8.29
N PRO A 196 -19.64 10.54 -9.28
CA PRO A 196 -20.35 9.90 -10.38
C PRO A 196 -19.42 9.03 -11.25
N SER A 197 -19.97 7.94 -11.79
CA SER A 197 -19.29 7.12 -12.79
C SER A 197 -18.92 7.96 -14.04
N GLY A 198 -17.73 7.76 -14.57
CA GLY A 198 -17.17 8.55 -15.68
C GLY A 198 -16.60 9.91 -15.26
N THR A 199 -16.38 10.13 -13.95
CA THR A 199 -15.71 11.33 -13.47
C THR A 199 -14.20 11.21 -13.66
N GLU A 200 -13.60 12.22 -14.30
CA GLU A 200 -12.15 12.39 -14.37
C GLU A 200 -11.62 12.91 -13.03
N ILE A 201 -10.59 12.26 -12.51
CA ILE A 201 -9.85 12.67 -11.31
C ILE A 201 -8.40 12.86 -11.72
N THR A 202 -7.84 14.02 -11.38
CA THR A 202 -6.45 14.36 -11.68
C THR A 202 -5.76 14.85 -10.40
N VAL A 203 -4.60 14.31 -10.14
CA VAL A 203 -3.78 14.64 -8.96
C VAL A 203 -2.50 15.33 -9.42
N TYR A 204 -2.19 16.45 -8.77
CA TYR A 204 -1.04 17.31 -9.08
C TYR A 204 -0.13 17.45 -7.86
N ASN A 205 1.15 17.61 -8.10
CA ASN A 205 2.08 18.05 -7.07
C ASN A 205 1.87 19.54 -6.71
N THR A 206 2.61 20.03 -5.71
CA THR A 206 2.51 21.42 -5.25
C THR A 206 2.99 22.46 -6.27
N ALA A 207 3.68 22.04 -7.35
CA ALA A 207 4.10 22.89 -8.46
C ALA A 207 3.09 22.91 -9.63
N GLY A 208 1.98 22.17 -9.52
CA GLY A 208 0.96 22.08 -10.55
C GLY A 208 1.30 21.11 -11.68
N GLN A 209 2.29 20.25 -11.49
CA GLN A 209 2.58 19.16 -12.43
C GLN A 209 1.67 17.98 -12.13
N GLU A 210 1.07 17.40 -13.14
CA GLU A 210 0.26 16.18 -13.02
C GLU A 210 1.14 15.02 -12.54
N LEU A 211 0.67 14.31 -11.50
CA LEU A 211 1.27 13.09 -11.01
C LEU A 211 0.63 11.89 -11.69
N TYR A 212 -0.71 11.83 -11.67
CA TYR A 212 -1.51 10.82 -12.34
C TYR A 212 -2.94 11.31 -12.56
N SER A 213 -3.63 10.67 -13.49
CA SER A 213 -5.06 10.88 -13.71
C SER A 213 -5.76 9.59 -14.11
N TYR A 214 -7.05 9.51 -13.84
CA TYR A 214 -7.90 8.39 -14.23
C TYR A 214 -9.35 8.82 -14.36
N THR A 215 -10.14 8.01 -15.06
CA THR A 215 -11.59 8.14 -15.11
C THR A 215 -12.24 6.96 -14.39
N THR A 216 -13.29 7.20 -13.61
CA THR A 216 -13.96 6.16 -12.79
C THR A 216 -14.68 5.08 -13.60
N THR A 217 -14.37 4.93 -14.88
CA THR A 217 -14.83 3.88 -15.79
C THR A 217 -13.70 3.28 -16.62
N ASP A 218 -12.46 3.70 -16.40
CA ASP A 218 -11.31 3.18 -17.11
C ASP A 218 -11.14 1.67 -16.88
N GLN A 219 -10.54 1.00 -17.85
CA GLN A 219 -10.29 -0.43 -17.80
C GLN A 219 -8.79 -0.69 -17.91
N PHE A 220 -8.27 -1.50 -17.03
CA PHE A 220 -6.86 -1.86 -16.99
C PHE A 220 -6.65 -3.36 -17.06
N PRO A 221 -5.65 -3.83 -17.80
CA PRO A 221 -5.26 -5.23 -17.84
C PRO A 221 -4.48 -5.58 -16.55
N ILE A 222 -5.01 -6.48 -15.72
CA ILE A 222 -4.34 -6.97 -14.52
C ILE A 222 -4.44 -8.50 -14.51
N GLY A 223 -3.30 -9.19 -14.35
CA GLY A 223 -3.27 -10.64 -14.17
C GLY A 223 -3.91 -11.45 -15.29
N GLY A 224 -3.91 -10.92 -16.54
CA GLY A 224 -4.54 -11.55 -17.70
C GLY A 224 -6.06 -11.32 -17.81
N GLY A 225 -6.65 -10.51 -16.95
CA GLY A 225 -8.04 -10.04 -16.99
C GLY A 225 -8.13 -8.54 -17.28
N GLN A 226 -9.38 -8.04 -17.29
CA GLN A 226 -9.67 -6.60 -17.35
C GLN A 226 -10.37 -6.23 -16.05
N VAL A 227 -9.85 -5.22 -15.35
CA VAL A 227 -10.48 -4.60 -14.19
C VAL A 227 -11.06 -3.25 -14.62
N THR A 228 -12.35 -3.06 -14.39
CA THR A 228 -12.97 -1.74 -14.59
C THR A 228 -12.86 -0.97 -13.28
N LEU A 229 -12.34 0.25 -13.35
CA LEU A 229 -12.29 1.13 -12.19
C LEU A 229 -13.71 1.48 -11.72
N ASP A 230 -13.86 1.61 -10.43
CA ASP A 230 -15.06 2.13 -9.80
C ASP A 230 -14.74 3.48 -9.15
N SER A 231 -15.79 4.16 -8.70
CA SER A 231 -15.64 5.42 -8.00
C SER A 231 -15.05 5.20 -6.61
N PRO A 232 -14.10 6.06 -6.16
CA PRO A 232 -13.58 5.98 -4.81
C PRO A 232 -14.70 6.17 -3.78
N THR A 233 -14.55 5.53 -2.64
CA THR A 233 -15.52 5.64 -1.53
C THR A 233 -15.43 7.01 -0.87
N VAL A 234 -16.56 7.70 -0.72
CA VAL A 234 -16.59 8.98 -0.01
C VAL A 234 -16.67 8.74 1.49
N VAL A 235 -15.68 9.25 2.21
CA VAL A 235 -15.51 9.04 3.66
C VAL A 235 -15.53 10.36 4.45
N SER A 236 -15.73 10.27 5.77
CA SER A 236 -15.68 11.43 6.68
C SER A 236 -14.26 11.77 7.15
N GLY A 237 -13.25 11.48 6.33
CA GLY A 237 -11.85 11.79 6.62
C GLY A 237 -11.41 13.16 6.11
N THR A 238 -10.11 13.43 6.20
CA THR A 238 -9.44 14.62 5.67
C THR A 238 -8.45 14.30 4.56
N ASP A 239 -8.05 13.04 4.47
CA ASP A 239 -7.00 12.56 3.60
C ASP A 239 -7.59 11.67 2.51
N ILE A 240 -6.93 11.64 1.37
CA ILE A 240 -7.21 10.72 0.28
C ILE A 240 -6.37 9.46 0.50
N ASP A 241 -6.96 8.32 0.22
CA ASP A 241 -6.25 7.09 -0.08
C ASP A 241 -6.39 6.87 -1.59
N SER A 242 -5.26 6.85 -2.30
CA SER A 242 -5.28 6.73 -3.75
C SER A 242 -5.78 5.38 -4.24
N GLY A 243 -5.70 4.36 -3.39
CA GLY A 243 -5.80 2.98 -3.82
C GLY A 243 -4.69 2.62 -4.81
N VAL A 244 -4.87 1.50 -5.50
CA VAL A 244 -3.92 0.99 -6.50
C VAL A 244 -3.85 1.86 -7.77
N LEU A 245 -4.73 2.85 -7.92
CA LEU A 245 -4.97 3.57 -9.17
C LEU A 245 -3.73 4.19 -9.82
N PRO A 246 -2.84 4.91 -9.09
CA PRO A 246 -1.63 5.45 -9.70
C PRO A 246 -0.68 4.37 -10.23
N PHE A 247 -0.67 3.20 -9.60
CA PHE A 247 0.23 2.10 -9.95
C PHE A 247 -0.22 1.29 -11.18
N LEU A 248 -1.44 1.50 -11.66
CA LEU A 248 -1.95 0.80 -12.85
C LEU A 248 -1.33 1.31 -14.15
N ASN A 249 -0.94 2.59 -14.16
CA ASN A 249 -0.41 3.28 -15.35
C ASN A 249 1.01 3.81 -15.17
N HIS A 250 1.51 3.87 -13.94
CA HIS A 250 2.80 4.42 -13.62
C HIS A 250 3.63 3.43 -12.83
N ALA A 251 4.90 3.35 -13.13
CA ALA A 251 5.87 2.86 -12.17
C ALA A 251 6.09 3.93 -11.11
N VAL A 252 5.99 3.59 -9.83
CA VAL A 252 6.08 4.52 -8.70
C VAL A 252 7.30 4.16 -7.85
N TYR A 253 8.20 5.13 -7.67
CA TYR A 253 9.39 4.96 -6.85
C TYR A 253 9.27 5.76 -5.54
N LEU A 254 9.37 5.05 -4.41
CA LEU A 254 9.46 5.63 -3.07
C LEU A 254 10.93 5.83 -2.72
N ASP A 255 11.37 7.08 -2.65
CA ASP A 255 12.73 7.48 -2.25
C ASP A 255 12.73 7.76 -0.74
N TYR A 256 13.14 6.79 0.04
CA TYR A 256 13.20 6.91 1.50
C TYR A 256 14.27 7.90 1.96
N ALA A 257 15.38 8.00 1.21
CA ALA A 257 16.48 8.86 1.58
C ALA A 257 16.12 10.35 1.47
N ASN A 258 15.23 10.71 0.52
CA ASN A 258 14.82 12.08 0.24
C ASN A 258 13.36 12.36 0.63
N ASP A 259 12.66 11.41 1.23
CA ASP A 259 11.22 11.51 1.55
C ASP A 259 10.41 12.03 0.35
N THR A 260 10.50 11.31 -0.77
CA THR A 260 9.95 11.75 -2.06
C THR A 260 9.34 10.57 -2.80
N THR A 261 8.17 10.76 -3.40
CA THR A 261 7.55 9.80 -4.32
C THR A 261 7.67 10.31 -5.75
N TYR A 262 8.12 9.44 -6.64
CA TYR A 262 8.28 9.71 -8.07
C TYR A 262 7.31 8.85 -8.88
N PHE A 263 6.68 9.48 -9.86
CA PHE A 263 5.81 8.82 -10.83
C PHE A 263 6.51 8.81 -12.18
N GLY A 264 6.72 7.63 -12.74
CA GLY A 264 7.24 7.46 -14.09
C GLY A 264 6.26 7.94 -15.16
N PRO A 265 6.68 8.06 -16.40
CA PRO A 265 5.77 8.31 -17.50
C PRO A 265 4.73 7.19 -17.61
N LEU A 266 3.61 7.47 -18.29
CA LEU A 266 2.60 6.45 -18.58
C LEU A 266 3.23 5.24 -19.26
N THR A 267 3.01 4.07 -18.69
CA THR A 267 3.41 2.80 -19.30
C THR A 267 2.42 2.49 -20.42
N SER A 268 2.91 2.36 -21.63
CA SER A 268 2.11 2.10 -22.84
C SER A 268 1.79 0.62 -23.04
#